data_18febd3d0234e40c8d6768254a728d32
#
_entry.id   18febd3d0234e40c8d6768254a728d32
#
_cell.length_a   1.000
_cell.length_b   1.000
_cell.length_c   1.000
_cell.angle_alpha   90.00
_cell.angle_beta   90.00
_cell.angle_gamma   90.00
#
_symmetry.space_group_name_H-M   'P 1'
#
loop_
_entity.id
_entity.type
_entity.pdbx_description
1 polymer ?
#
loop_
_entity_poly.entity_id
_entity_poly.type
_entity_poly.pdbx_seq_one_letter_code
_entity_poly.pdbx_strand_id
1 'polypeptide(L)'
;MRLTFLGTAGSWPTKERSASAIALDTEREEVLLDCGEGTQRQFFRSSASFMRVRRIFLTHFHGDHFLGLPGLVQSMSLNHRAEPLDIYGPPDAEEMVGRALRMGYFTPRFPIAVHPLRPGDSVELDGYTVRTARAEHPVPAIAYRIEEGPKRGRFDGDL
;
A
#
# COMPACT_ATOMS: atom_id res chain seq x y z
N MET A 1 -1.53 0.70 -16.05
CA MET A 1 -1.45 1.18 -14.63
C MET A 1 -1.36 2.69 -14.54
N ARG A 2 -1.85 3.30 -13.45
CA ARG A 2 -1.77 4.76 -13.20
C ARG A 2 -1.30 5.00 -11.76
N LEU A 3 -0.31 5.87 -11.57
CA LEU A 3 0.20 6.26 -10.25
C LEU A 3 -0.44 7.57 -9.79
N THR A 4 -0.86 7.61 -8.53
CA THR A 4 -1.30 8.81 -7.82
C THR A 4 -0.43 9.00 -6.58
N PHE A 5 0.38 10.06 -6.56
CA PHE A 5 1.19 10.41 -5.39
C PHE A 5 0.31 11.07 -4.34
N LEU A 6 0.04 10.37 -3.24
CA LEU A 6 -0.76 10.83 -2.12
C LEU A 6 0.10 11.62 -1.12
N GLY A 7 1.38 11.27 -1.00
CA GLY A 7 2.34 11.92 -0.14
C GLY A 7 3.77 11.73 -0.61
N THR A 8 4.58 12.77 -0.49
CA THR A 8 5.96 12.83 -0.98
C THR A 8 6.93 13.51 -0.01
N ALA A 9 6.51 13.78 1.23
CA ALA A 9 7.39 14.25 2.27
C ALA A 9 8.14 13.08 2.90
N GLY A 10 9.40 13.30 3.27
CA GLY A 10 10.18 12.37 4.10
C GLY A 10 10.15 12.80 5.57
N SER A 11 10.25 11.83 6.48
CA SER A 11 10.32 11.97 7.94
C SER A 11 9.10 12.61 8.61
N TRP A 12 8.59 13.75 8.14
CA TRP A 12 7.41 14.44 8.67
C TRP A 12 6.65 15.19 7.57
N PRO A 13 5.31 15.33 7.70
CA PRO A 13 4.53 16.06 6.73
C PRO A 13 4.80 17.57 6.79
N THR A 14 4.56 18.27 5.67
CA THR A 14 4.56 19.72 5.59
C THR A 14 3.13 20.25 5.35
N LYS A 15 2.98 21.57 5.19
CA LYS A 15 1.68 22.16 4.81
C LYS A 15 1.21 21.66 3.44
N GLU A 16 2.14 21.44 2.51
CA GLU A 16 1.89 21.12 1.10
C GLU A 16 2.01 19.61 0.81
N ARG A 17 2.77 18.86 1.62
CA ARG A 17 3.10 17.45 1.36
C ARG A 17 2.81 16.58 2.56
N SER A 18 2.07 15.51 2.35
CA SER A 18 1.89 14.42 3.33
C SER A 18 3.06 13.45 3.29
N ALA A 19 3.20 12.67 4.33
CA ALA A 19 4.16 11.57 4.44
C ALA A 19 3.97 10.54 3.31
N SER A 20 4.96 9.67 3.09
CA SER A 20 5.06 8.77 1.94
C SER A 20 3.82 7.90 1.73
N ALA A 21 3.19 8.01 0.58
CA ALA A 21 2.14 7.12 0.11
C ALA A 21 1.91 7.28 -1.40
N ILE A 22 1.81 6.17 -2.13
CA ILE A 22 1.52 6.15 -3.56
C ILE A 22 0.40 5.15 -3.82
N ALA A 23 -0.69 5.59 -4.44
CA ALA A 23 -1.73 4.69 -4.94
C ALA A 23 -1.45 4.32 -6.39
N LEU A 24 -1.49 3.02 -6.68
CA LEU A 24 -1.35 2.45 -8.02
C LEU A 24 -2.67 1.84 -8.43
N ASP A 25 -3.34 2.43 -9.41
CA ASP A 25 -4.54 1.88 -10.04
C ASP A 25 -4.14 0.89 -11.14
N THR A 26 -4.55 -0.35 -10.97
CA THR A 26 -4.32 -1.45 -11.92
C THR A 26 -5.52 -1.70 -12.83
N GLU A 27 -6.53 -0.82 -12.82
CA GLU A 27 -7.86 -0.99 -13.43
C GLU A 27 -8.77 -1.98 -12.68
N ARG A 28 -8.20 -2.99 -12.00
CA ARG A 28 -8.94 -3.99 -11.22
C ARG A 28 -9.03 -3.63 -9.73
N GLU A 29 -7.98 -3.04 -9.20
CA GLU A 29 -7.84 -2.66 -7.80
C GLU A 29 -6.93 -1.45 -7.64
N GLU A 30 -6.96 -0.86 -6.47
CA GLU A 30 -5.91 0.04 -6.00
C GLU A 30 -4.90 -0.75 -5.17
N VAL A 31 -3.62 -0.52 -5.43
CA VAL A 31 -2.50 -0.99 -4.60
C VAL A 31 -1.90 0.22 -3.92
N LEU A 32 -1.66 0.15 -2.63
CA LEU A 32 -1.03 1.23 -1.88
C LEU A 32 0.43 0.87 -1.58
N LEU A 33 1.36 1.75 -1.95
CA LEU A 33 2.78 1.65 -1.63
C LEU A 33 3.08 2.65 -0.53
N ASP A 34 3.43 2.16 0.63
CA ASP A 34 3.51 2.84 1.91
C ASP A 34 2.18 3.49 2.34
N CYS A 35 2.05 3.77 3.61
CA CYS A 35 0.86 4.36 4.22
C CYS A 35 1.28 5.28 5.37
N GLY A 36 1.96 6.37 5.04
CA GLY A 36 2.41 7.34 6.00
C GLY A 36 1.27 8.12 6.65
N GLU A 37 1.58 8.90 7.67
CA GLU A 37 0.60 9.71 8.37
C GLU A 37 -0.18 10.61 7.41
N GLY A 38 -1.50 10.67 7.58
CA GLY A 38 -2.37 11.51 6.77
C GLY A 38 -2.78 10.92 5.42
N THR A 39 -2.31 9.73 5.03
CA THR A 39 -2.68 9.04 3.78
C THR A 39 -4.20 8.96 3.59
N GLN A 40 -4.95 8.64 4.63
CA GLN A 40 -6.42 8.63 4.62
C GLN A 40 -7.00 9.94 4.08
N ARG A 41 -6.52 11.08 4.56
CA ARG A 41 -7.00 12.41 4.12
C ARG A 41 -6.64 12.66 2.65
N GLN A 42 -5.50 12.17 2.19
CA GLN A 42 -5.07 12.36 0.80
C GLN A 42 -5.93 11.58 -0.20
N PHE A 43 -6.43 10.41 0.17
CA PHE A 43 -7.42 9.72 -0.65
C PHE A 43 -8.65 10.60 -0.93
N PHE A 44 -9.19 11.28 0.08
CA PHE A 44 -10.34 12.20 -0.11
C PHE A 44 -10.03 13.44 -0.96
N ARG A 45 -8.75 13.73 -1.20
CA ARG A 45 -8.28 14.86 -2.01
C ARG A 45 -7.78 14.46 -3.39
N SER A 46 -7.89 13.19 -3.74
CA SER A 46 -7.40 12.61 -4.98
C SER A 46 -8.51 11.87 -5.73
N SER A 47 -8.18 11.37 -6.92
CA SER A 47 -9.05 10.48 -7.69
C SER A 47 -8.95 9.01 -7.29
N ALA A 48 -7.99 8.65 -6.42
CA ALA A 48 -7.84 7.30 -5.90
C ALA A 48 -8.90 6.96 -4.84
N SER A 49 -9.26 5.70 -4.72
CA SER A 49 -10.30 5.25 -3.77
C SER A 49 -9.72 4.27 -2.75
N PHE A 50 -9.70 4.67 -1.48
CA PHE A 50 -9.25 3.79 -0.41
C PHE A 50 -10.11 2.53 -0.27
N MET A 51 -11.37 2.56 -0.68
CA MET A 51 -12.25 1.39 -0.69
C MET A 51 -11.88 0.37 -1.75
N ARG A 52 -11.17 0.77 -2.82
CA ARG A 52 -10.63 -0.12 -3.85
C ARG A 52 -9.25 -0.69 -3.50
N VAL A 53 -8.61 -0.20 -2.42
CA VAL A 53 -7.31 -0.72 -1.98
C VAL A 53 -7.48 -2.14 -1.48
N ARG A 54 -6.91 -3.11 -2.18
CA ARG A 54 -6.91 -4.52 -1.80
C ARG A 54 -5.57 -4.98 -1.25
N ARG A 55 -4.50 -4.27 -1.60
CA ARG A 55 -3.13 -4.60 -1.20
C ARG A 55 -2.37 -3.36 -0.77
N ILE A 56 -1.61 -3.52 0.31
CA ILE A 56 -0.69 -2.49 0.81
C ILE A 56 0.70 -3.12 0.87
N PHE A 57 1.69 -2.48 0.27
CA PHE A 57 3.09 -2.88 0.33
C PHE A 57 3.86 -1.83 1.12
N LEU A 58 4.36 -2.22 2.29
CA LEU A 58 5.13 -1.35 3.18
C LEU A 58 6.62 -1.59 2.96
N THR A 59 7.37 -0.54 2.66
CA THR A 59 8.82 -0.63 2.44
C THR A 59 9.56 -0.90 3.73
N HIS A 60 9.18 -0.23 4.82
CA HIS A 60 9.76 -0.36 6.16
C HIS A 60 8.85 0.29 7.21
N PHE A 61 9.21 0.19 8.49
CA PHE A 61 8.36 0.62 9.61
C PHE A 61 8.84 1.92 10.29
N HIS A 62 9.44 2.88 9.55
CA HIS A 62 9.50 4.25 10.04
C HIS A 62 8.11 4.90 9.98
N GLY A 63 7.80 5.79 10.94
CA GLY A 63 6.46 6.34 11.11
C GLY A 63 5.86 6.97 9.87
N ASP A 64 6.67 7.69 9.11
CA ASP A 64 6.27 8.35 7.85
C ASP A 64 5.94 7.38 6.71
N HIS A 65 6.10 6.06 6.91
CA HIS A 65 5.76 5.02 5.92
C HIS A 65 4.59 4.13 6.33
N PHE A 66 4.16 4.10 7.62
CA PHE A 66 3.10 3.18 8.02
C PHE A 66 2.10 3.71 9.07
N LEU A 67 2.35 4.83 9.75
CA LEU A 67 1.47 5.32 10.81
C LEU A 67 0.09 5.78 10.31
N GLY A 68 -0.12 5.95 9.03
CA GLY A 68 -1.45 6.18 8.44
C GLY A 68 -2.33 4.93 8.40
N LEU A 69 -1.74 3.73 8.55
CA LEU A 69 -2.44 2.45 8.40
C LEU A 69 -3.61 2.28 9.39
N PRO A 70 -3.49 2.55 10.69
CA PRO A 70 -4.62 2.41 11.62
C PRO A 70 -5.82 3.26 11.25
N GLY A 71 -5.59 4.53 10.89
CA GLY A 71 -6.67 5.44 10.48
C GLY A 71 -7.33 5.04 9.16
N LEU A 72 -6.54 4.57 8.19
CA LEU A 72 -7.05 4.08 6.91
C LEU A 72 -7.92 2.83 7.11
N VAL A 73 -7.44 1.83 7.85
CA VAL A 73 -8.18 0.58 8.14
C VAL A 73 -9.46 0.87 8.91
N GLN A 74 -9.42 1.78 9.88
CA GLN A 74 -10.62 2.22 10.60
C GLN A 74 -11.65 2.85 9.65
N SER A 75 -11.22 3.69 8.72
CA SER A 75 -12.10 4.31 7.74
C SER A 75 -12.72 3.29 6.78
N MET A 76 -11.93 2.31 6.32
CA MET A 76 -12.45 1.20 5.52
C MET A 76 -13.56 0.44 6.27
N SER A 77 -13.34 0.13 7.54
CA SER A 77 -14.30 -0.58 8.39
C SER A 77 -15.58 0.22 8.65
N LEU A 78 -15.46 1.53 8.90
CA LEU A 78 -16.60 2.43 9.11
C LEU A 78 -17.42 2.63 7.82
N ASN A 79 -16.80 2.48 6.66
CA ASN A 79 -17.46 2.49 5.35
C ASN A 79 -17.91 1.09 4.90
N HIS A 80 -18.12 0.17 5.85
CA HIS A 80 -18.70 -1.16 5.62
C HIS A 80 -17.91 -2.03 4.63
N ARG A 81 -16.57 -1.91 4.61
CA ARG A 81 -15.74 -2.84 3.84
C ARG A 81 -15.99 -4.28 4.28
N ALA A 82 -16.17 -5.18 3.32
CA ALA A 82 -16.27 -6.63 3.53
C ALA A 82 -15.09 -7.38 2.89
N GLU A 83 -14.50 -6.83 1.82
CA GLU A 83 -13.42 -7.47 1.08
C GLU A 83 -12.13 -7.55 1.91
N PRO A 84 -11.38 -8.65 1.78
CA PRO A 84 -10.08 -8.82 2.43
C PRO A 84 -9.09 -7.71 2.07
N LEU A 85 -8.17 -7.44 2.99
CA LEU A 85 -7.02 -6.56 2.79
C LEU A 85 -5.75 -7.35 3.05
N ASP A 86 -4.88 -7.45 2.04
CA ASP A 86 -3.56 -8.03 2.16
C ASP A 86 -2.52 -6.94 2.43
N ILE A 87 -1.69 -7.11 3.46
CA ILE A 87 -0.61 -6.19 3.81
C ILE A 87 0.71 -6.92 3.71
N TYR A 88 1.59 -6.45 2.86
CA TYR A 88 2.93 -6.98 2.63
C TYR A 88 3.97 -6.04 3.22
N GLY A 89 5.05 -6.59 3.77
CA GLY A 89 6.12 -5.79 4.34
C GLY A 89 7.36 -6.59 4.70
N PRO A 90 8.39 -5.97 5.28
CA PRO A 90 9.59 -6.64 5.77
C PRO A 90 9.30 -7.79 6.74
N PRO A 91 10.29 -8.63 7.11
CA PRO A 91 10.07 -9.83 7.94
C PRO A 91 9.36 -9.61 9.27
N ASP A 92 9.42 -8.40 9.84
CA ASP A 92 8.74 -7.99 11.07
C ASP A 92 7.31 -7.44 10.87
N ALA A 93 6.75 -7.56 9.65
CA ALA A 93 5.46 -6.98 9.29
C ALA A 93 4.30 -7.46 10.17
N GLU A 94 4.24 -8.76 10.50
CA GLU A 94 3.17 -9.29 11.35
C GLU A 94 3.13 -8.61 12.72
N GLU A 95 4.31 -8.44 13.32
CA GLU A 95 4.43 -7.81 14.63
C GLU A 95 4.09 -6.32 14.55
N MET A 96 4.68 -5.58 13.60
CA MET A 96 4.53 -4.13 13.48
C MET A 96 3.12 -3.71 13.08
N VAL A 97 2.55 -4.37 12.07
CA VAL A 97 1.15 -4.15 11.67
C VAL A 97 0.20 -4.56 12.80
N GLY A 98 0.43 -5.71 13.43
CA GLY A 98 -0.37 -6.17 14.55
C GLY A 98 -0.36 -5.19 15.73
N ARG A 99 0.78 -4.58 16.06
CA ARG A 99 0.87 -3.52 17.09
C ARG A 99 0.09 -2.28 16.66
N ALA A 100 0.27 -1.81 15.42
CA ALA A 100 -0.39 -0.63 14.90
C ALA A 100 -1.92 -0.77 14.91
N LEU A 101 -2.44 -1.90 14.45
CA LEU A 101 -3.90 -2.13 14.38
C LEU A 101 -4.55 -2.39 15.76
N ARG A 102 -3.76 -2.70 16.78
CA ARG A 102 -4.26 -2.84 18.16
C ARG A 102 -4.14 -1.58 19.01
N MET A 103 -3.72 -0.45 18.44
CA MET A 103 -3.72 0.82 19.15
C MET A 103 -5.18 1.32 19.33
N GLY A 104 -5.61 1.38 20.59
CA GLY A 104 -6.96 1.83 20.95
C GLY A 104 -8.04 0.75 20.86
N TYR A 105 -9.29 1.17 21.04
CA TYR A 105 -10.47 0.29 21.12
C TYR A 105 -11.12 0.10 19.74
N PHE A 106 -10.36 -0.37 18.78
CA PHE A 106 -10.86 -0.62 17.43
C PHE A 106 -10.51 -2.02 16.96
N THR A 107 -11.49 -2.71 16.38
CA THR A 107 -11.30 -4.02 15.73
C THR A 107 -11.83 -3.91 14.30
N PRO A 108 -11.02 -4.21 13.28
CA PRO A 108 -11.48 -4.26 11.88
C PRO A 108 -12.63 -5.26 11.71
N ARG A 109 -13.63 -4.93 10.89
CA ARG A 109 -14.79 -5.77 10.61
C ARG A 109 -14.66 -6.57 9.30
N PHE A 110 -13.47 -6.60 8.72
CA PHE A 110 -13.14 -7.34 7.50
C PHE A 110 -11.82 -8.09 7.69
N PRO A 111 -11.57 -9.15 6.91
CA PRO A 111 -10.34 -9.92 7.02
C PRO A 111 -9.11 -9.09 6.65
N ILE A 112 -8.07 -9.19 7.46
CA ILE A 112 -6.75 -8.63 7.16
C ILE A 112 -5.73 -9.75 7.27
N ALA A 113 -4.96 -9.96 6.20
CA ALA A 113 -3.83 -10.88 6.18
C ALA A 113 -2.53 -10.08 6.05
N VAL A 114 -1.51 -10.47 6.82
CA VAL A 114 -0.18 -9.85 6.77
C VAL A 114 0.81 -10.88 6.24
N HIS A 115 1.61 -10.47 5.26
CA HIS A 115 2.54 -11.30 4.52
C HIS A 115 3.96 -10.76 4.64
N PRO A 116 4.80 -11.29 5.55
CA PRO A 116 6.21 -10.92 5.61
C PRO A 116 6.94 -11.32 4.32
N LEU A 117 7.74 -10.41 3.78
CA LEU A 117 8.55 -10.60 2.57
C LEU A 117 10.02 -10.40 2.86
N ARG A 118 10.88 -11.08 2.08
CA ARG A 118 12.33 -10.95 2.10
C ARG A 118 12.83 -10.44 0.74
N PRO A 119 14.00 -9.82 0.68
CA PRO A 119 14.64 -9.49 -0.58
C PRO A 119 14.77 -10.74 -1.47
N GLY A 120 14.32 -10.65 -2.71
CA GLY A 120 14.30 -11.75 -3.68
C GLY A 120 12.95 -12.47 -3.80
N ASP A 121 11.99 -12.23 -2.88
CA ASP A 121 10.65 -12.78 -2.99
C ASP A 121 9.88 -12.14 -4.15
N SER A 122 8.90 -12.87 -4.68
CA SER A 122 7.93 -12.34 -5.64
C SER A 122 6.52 -12.73 -5.27
N VAL A 123 5.58 -11.80 -5.53
CA VAL A 123 4.14 -12.00 -5.33
C VAL A 123 3.48 -11.91 -6.71
N GLU A 124 2.99 -13.05 -7.19
CA GLU A 124 2.24 -13.12 -8.44
C GLU A 124 0.78 -12.73 -8.19
N LEU A 125 0.31 -11.74 -8.93
CA LEU A 125 -1.02 -11.16 -8.78
C LEU A 125 -1.74 -11.13 -10.12
N ASP A 126 -3.04 -10.87 -10.11
CA ASP A 126 -3.83 -10.87 -11.34
C ASP A 126 -3.44 -9.69 -12.25
N GLY A 127 -2.64 -10.00 -13.27
CA GLY A 127 -2.19 -9.08 -14.31
C GLY A 127 -0.88 -8.32 -13.99
N TYR A 128 -0.23 -8.58 -12.85
CA TYR A 128 1.06 -8.01 -12.51
C TYR A 128 1.81 -8.85 -11.47
N THR A 129 3.11 -8.64 -11.39
CA THR A 129 4.00 -9.28 -10.40
C THR A 129 4.67 -8.19 -9.58
N VAL A 130 4.79 -8.40 -8.27
CA VAL A 130 5.59 -7.55 -7.37
C VAL A 130 6.84 -8.32 -6.95
N ARG A 131 8.02 -7.79 -7.28
CA ARG A 131 9.32 -8.35 -6.86
C ARG A 131 9.93 -7.48 -5.79
N THR A 132 10.62 -8.13 -4.86
CA THR A 132 11.31 -7.45 -3.78
C THR A 132 12.81 -7.43 -4.01
N ALA A 133 13.45 -6.38 -3.53
CA ALA A 133 14.92 -6.25 -3.49
C ALA A 133 15.34 -5.66 -2.15
N ARG A 134 16.62 -5.86 -1.80
CA ARG A 134 17.20 -5.23 -0.61
C ARG A 134 17.25 -3.71 -0.79
N ALA A 135 16.78 -2.99 0.22
CA ALA A 135 17.05 -1.57 0.35
C ALA A 135 18.08 -1.34 1.46
N GLU A 136 19.06 -0.47 1.21
CA GLU A 136 20.02 -0.07 2.26
C GLU A 136 19.38 0.99 3.14
N HIS A 137 19.11 0.61 4.38
CA HIS A 137 18.44 1.47 5.35
C HIS A 137 18.80 1.01 6.78
N PRO A 138 18.79 1.91 7.81
CA PRO A 138 19.14 1.56 9.18
C PRO A 138 18.23 0.53 9.85
N VAL A 139 17.01 0.34 9.32
CA VAL A 139 16.04 -0.68 9.78
C VAL A 139 15.78 -1.67 8.64
N PRO A 140 15.18 -2.85 8.93
CA PRO A 140 14.76 -3.78 7.89
C PRO A 140 13.90 -3.06 6.84
N ALA A 141 14.37 -3.06 5.59
CA ALA A 141 13.70 -2.37 4.49
C ALA A 141 13.81 -3.16 3.19
N ILE A 142 12.73 -3.10 2.39
CA ILE A 142 12.66 -3.71 1.07
C ILE A 142 12.19 -2.70 0.02
N ALA A 143 12.74 -2.82 -1.17
CA ALA A 143 12.28 -2.11 -2.34
C ALA A 143 11.34 -3.00 -3.16
N TYR A 144 10.38 -2.39 -3.84
CA TYR A 144 9.40 -3.09 -4.69
C TYR A 144 9.60 -2.71 -6.15
N ARG A 145 9.54 -3.72 -7.02
CA ARG A 145 9.43 -3.57 -8.47
C ARG A 145 8.11 -4.19 -8.91
N ILE A 146 7.28 -3.41 -9.56
CA ILE A 146 5.98 -3.85 -10.07
C ILE A 146 6.07 -3.99 -11.58
N GLU A 147 5.74 -5.18 -12.08
CA GLU A 147 5.83 -5.56 -13.49
C GLU A 147 4.43 -5.92 -14.00
N GLU A 148 3.90 -5.17 -14.97
CA GLU A 148 2.69 -5.60 -15.67
C GLU A 148 3.00 -6.82 -16.55
N GLY A 149 2.06 -7.77 -16.55
CA GLY A 149 2.10 -8.87 -17.49
C GLY A 149 2.00 -8.39 -18.96
N PRO A 150 2.41 -9.24 -19.93
CA PRO A 150 2.33 -8.88 -21.33
C PRO A 150 0.89 -8.55 -21.74
N LYS A 151 0.68 -7.33 -22.27
CA LYS A 151 -0.61 -6.92 -22.86
C LYS A 151 -0.54 -7.14 -24.37
N ARG A 152 -1.59 -7.72 -24.95
CA ARG A 152 -1.73 -7.72 -26.42
C ARG A 152 -1.80 -6.27 -26.89
N GLY A 153 -0.96 -5.89 -27.84
CA GLY A 153 -1.04 -4.60 -28.50
C GLY A 153 -2.41 -4.38 -29.11
N ARG A 154 -2.88 -3.13 -29.24
CA ARG A 154 -4.01 -2.80 -30.08
C ARG A 154 -3.63 -3.13 -31.52
N PHE A 155 -4.39 -4.00 -32.13
CA PHE A 155 -4.32 -4.20 -33.59
C PHE A 155 -5.07 -3.01 -34.22
N ASP A 156 -4.34 -2.19 -35.00
CA ASP A 156 -4.96 -1.18 -35.84
C ASP A 156 -5.37 -1.86 -37.14
N GLY A 157 -6.69 -2.10 -37.30
CA GLY A 157 -7.25 -2.83 -38.45
C GLY A 157 -7.36 -2.02 -39.71
N ASP A 158 -6.90 -0.75 -39.71
CA ASP A 158 -7.01 0.19 -40.84
C ASP A 158 -5.69 0.36 -41.63
N LEU A 159 -4.74 -0.60 -41.51
CA LEU A 159 -3.52 -0.69 -42.29
C LEU A 159 -3.56 -1.92 -43.22
#